data_c827b905c21ed9e20b7864daec8f192e
#
_entry.id   c827b905c21ed9e20b7864daec8f192e
#
_cell.length_a   1.000
_cell.length_b   1.000
_cell.length_c   1.000
_cell.angle_alpha   90.00
_cell.angle_beta   90.00
_cell.angle_gamma   90.00
#
_symmetry.space_group_name_H-M   'P 1'
#
loop_
_entity.id
_entity.type
_entity.pdbx_description
1 polymer ?
#
loop_
_entity_poly.entity_id
_entity_poly.type
_entity_poly.pdbx_seq_one_letter_code
_entity_poly.pdbx_strand_id
1 'polypeptide(L)'
;ETDRPGFKAEQMHGKLSLRASVTSELYFDNCWIPEENRLPGTGSMKAPLSCLSNARYGISWGAIGAAMACYDCALRYAQGRVMFSRPIAGYQLVQAKLVEMLAEITKSQLLALRLGRLKDAGRVRPEQISLAKMNNVSKALQTARLARDILGGNGIMDEYPIMRHMMNLETVNTYEGTEDVHRLIIGKDITGFDAFGS
;
A
#
# COMPACT_ATOMS: atom_id res chain seq x y z
N GLU A 1 21.25 -6.07 -19.02
CA GLU A 1 21.81 -7.43 -19.02
C GLU A 1 22.39 -7.71 -17.62
N THR A 2 22.13 -8.90 -17.12
CA THR A 2 22.55 -9.29 -15.74
C THR A 2 23.86 -10.05 -15.67
N ASP A 3 24.46 -10.36 -16.82
CA ASP A 3 25.74 -11.05 -16.98
C ASP A 3 26.93 -10.09 -17.15
N ARG A 4 26.70 -8.78 -16.94
CA ARG A 4 27.78 -7.77 -17.06
C ARG A 4 28.82 -7.91 -15.95
N PRO A 5 30.12 -7.78 -16.30
CA PRO A 5 31.17 -7.68 -15.29
C PRO A 5 30.89 -6.55 -14.30
N GLY A 6 31.09 -6.84 -13.02
CA GLY A 6 30.84 -5.88 -11.94
C GLY A 6 29.39 -5.74 -11.49
N PHE A 7 28.43 -6.45 -12.12
CA PHE A 7 27.04 -6.52 -11.63
C PHE A 7 26.80 -7.80 -10.83
N LYS A 8 26.14 -7.66 -9.70
CA LYS A 8 25.69 -8.77 -8.86
C LYS A 8 24.31 -8.45 -8.27
N ALA A 9 23.42 -9.43 -8.26
CA ALA A 9 22.14 -9.35 -7.57
C ALA A 9 22.05 -10.50 -6.56
N GLU A 10 21.79 -10.17 -5.30
CA GLU A 10 21.64 -11.15 -4.22
C GLU A 10 20.22 -11.10 -3.67
N GLN A 11 19.54 -12.23 -3.63
CA GLN A 11 18.19 -12.31 -3.09
C GLN A 11 18.17 -12.05 -1.59
N MET A 12 17.31 -11.14 -1.17
CA MET A 12 17.04 -10.88 0.24
C MET A 12 16.19 -12.01 0.84
N HIS A 13 16.64 -12.58 1.94
CA HIS A 13 15.93 -13.61 2.70
C HIS A 13 15.37 -13.06 4.00
N GLY A 14 14.44 -13.79 4.63
CA GLY A 14 13.91 -13.46 5.96
C GLY A 14 12.86 -12.34 5.98
N LYS A 15 12.32 -11.90 4.85
CA LYS A 15 11.20 -10.95 4.84
C LYS A 15 9.97 -11.56 5.49
N LEU A 16 9.30 -10.80 6.37
CA LEU A 16 8.02 -11.17 6.99
C LEU A 16 6.80 -10.70 6.17
N SER A 17 7.03 -9.87 5.16
CA SER A 17 6.03 -9.24 4.31
C SER A 17 6.36 -9.46 2.84
N LEU A 18 5.33 -9.54 1.98
CA LEU A 18 5.49 -9.77 0.54
C LEU A 18 6.44 -10.93 0.22
N ARG A 19 6.30 -12.04 0.94
CA ARG A 19 7.23 -13.18 0.86
C ARG A 19 7.26 -13.85 -0.51
N ALA A 20 6.17 -13.80 -1.25
CA ALA A 20 6.09 -14.31 -2.62
C ALA A 20 6.73 -13.38 -3.67
N SER A 21 7.06 -12.15 -3.30
CA SER A 21 7.74 -11.19 -4.17
C SER A 21 9.25 -11.25 -3.89
N VAL A 22 10.01 -11.75 -4.83
CA VAL A 22 11.48 -11.77 -4.74
C VAL A 22 12.01 -10.34 -4.76
N THR A 23 12.87 -10.04 -3.79
CA THR A 23 13.56 -8.74 -3.69
C THR A 23 15.05 -9.02 -3.63
N SER A 24 15.85 -8.24 -4.32
CA SER A 24 17.31 -8.43 -4.37
C SER A 24 18.03 -7.12 -4.05
N GLU A 25 19.18 -7.25 -3.43
CA GLU A 25 20.19 -6.19 -3.36
C GLU A 25 20.99 -6.21 -4.67
N LEU A 26 21.24 -5.02 -5.21
CA LEU A 26 21.97 -4.84 -6.46
C LEU A 26 23.32 -4.19 -6.17
N TYR A 27 24.39 -4.84 -6.60
CA TYR A 27 25.77 -4.37 -6.44
C TYR A 27 26.34 -4.00 -7.80
N PHE A 28 27.00 -2.85 -7.88
CA PHE A 28 27.67 -2.35 -9.07
C PHE A 28 29.09 -1.98 -8.70
N ASP A 29 30.06 -2.77 -9.14
CA ASP A 29 31.47 -2.53 -8.94
C ASP A 29 32.14 -2.31 -10.31
N ASN A 30 32.48 -1.06 -10.64
CA ASN A 30 33.01 -0.70 -11.94
C ASN A 30 32.22 -1.27 -13.13
N CYS A 31 30.90 -1.39 -12.97
CA CYS A 31 29.99 -1.96 -13.96
C CYS A 31 29.75 -0.95 -15.08
N TRP A 32 30.43 -1.15 -16.20
CA TRP A 32 30.33 -0.26 -17.35
C TRP A 32 29.10 -0.59 -18.18
N ILE A 33 28.29 0.42 -18.52
CA ILE A 33 27.07 0.33 -19.33
C ILE A 33 27.28 1.13 -20.61
N PRO A 34 27.12 0.53 -21.81
CA PRO A 34 27.21 1.26 -23.08
C PRO A 34 26.10 2.29 -23.21
N GLU A 35 26.38 3.41 -23.90
CA GLU A 35 25.41 4.50 -24.06
C GLU A 35 24.15 4.05 -24.82
N GLU A 36 24.25 3.10 -25.74
CA GLU A 36 23.09 2.53 -26.46
C GLU A 36 22.09 1.82 -25.57
N ASN A 37 22.47 1.41 -24.35
CA ASN A 37 21.57 0.82 -23.35
C ASN A 37 20.79 1.86 -22.54
N ARG A 38 21.06 3.14 -22.77
CA ARG A 38 20.31 4.21 -22.14
C ARG A 38 18.87 4.25 -22.64
N LEU A 39 17.93 4.25 -21.71
CA LEU A 39 16.51 4.35 -22.06
C LEU A 39 16.21 5.69 -22.76
N PRO A 40 15.44 5.69 -23.87
CA PRO A 40 15.09 6.92 -24.58
C PRO A 40 14.35 7.92 -23.66
N GLY A 41 14.67 9.21 -23.80
CA GLY A 41 13.98 10.27 -23.06
C GLY A 41 14.27 10.36 -21.56
N THR A 42 15.29 9.65 -21.07
CA THR A 42 15.60 9.56 -19.62
C THR A 42 16.72 10.49 -19.16
N GLY A 43 16.82 11.70 -19.72
CA GLY A 43 17.88 12.67 -19.39
C GLY A 43 17.74 13.34 -18.00
N SER A 44 16.76 13.01 -17.18
CA SER A 44 16.54 13.64 -15.88
C SER A 44 15.81 12.74 -14.90
N MET A 45 15.75 13.15 -13.63
CA MET A 45 14.97 12.48 -12.56
C MET A 45 13.45 12.41 -12.85
N LYS A 46 12.94 13.14 -13.84
CA LYS A 46 11.52 13.07 -14.20
C LYS A 46 11.08 11.68 -14.65
N ALA A 47 11.96 10.93 -15.33
CA ALA A 47 11.63 9.59 -15.82
C ALA A 47 11.36 8.61 -14.67
N PRO A 48 12.28 8.35 -13.70
CA PRO A 48 11.98 7.48 -12.56
C PRO A 48 10.83 8.01 -11.69
N LEU A 49 10.70 9.32 -11.49
CA LEU A 49 9.60 9.90 -10.72
C LEU A 49 8.23 9.69 -11.40
N SER A 50 8.17 9.66 -12.73
CA SER A 50 6.93 9.34 -13.45
C SER A 50 6.53 7.88 -13.28
N CYS A 51 7.50 6.95 -13.28
CA CYS A 51 7.26 5.54 -12.98
C CYS A 51 6.71 5.36 -11.55
N LEU A 52 7.33 6.02 -10.57
CA LEU A 52 6.85 6.01 -9.18
C LEU A 52 5.43 6.57 -9.07
N SER A 53 5.09 7.63 -9.79
CA SER A 53 3.73 8.19 -9.78
C SER A 53 2.69 7.20 -10.32
N ASN A 54 3.02 6.47 -11.38
CA ASN A 54 2.14 5.43 -11.92
C ASN A 54 2.00 4.24 -10.96
N ALA A 55 3.10 3.79 -10.33
CA ALA A 55 3.08 2.73 -9.33
C ALA A 55 2.23 3.11 -8.12
N ARG A 56 2.41 4.31 -7.57
CA ARG A 56 1.62 4.85 -6.44
C ARG A 56 0.13 4.90 -6.74
N TYR A 57 -0.23 5.27 -7.98
CA TYR A 57 -1.63 5.22 -8.44
C TYR A 57 -2.18 3.80 -8.35
N GLY A 58 -1.47 2.79 -8.88
CA GLY A 58 -1.87 1.39 -8.80
C GLY A 58 -1.97 0.88 -7.36
N ILE A 59 -1.02 1.26 -6.50
CA ILE A 59 -1.02 0.91 -5.06
C ILE A 59 -2.26 1.45 -4.35
N SER A 60 -2.74 2.64 -4.70
CA SER A 60 -3.93 3.22 -4.09
C SER A 60 -5.19 2.37 -4.32
N TRP A 61 -5.26 1.62 -5.42
CA TRP A 61 -6.31 0.64 -5.71
C TRP A 61 -6.06 -0.70 -5.01
N GLY A 62 -4.82 -1.22 -5.07
CA GLY A 62 -4.46 -2.50 -4.49
C GLY A 62 -4.71 -2.56 -2.97
N ALA A 63 -4.44 -1.48 -2.26
CA ALA A 63 -4.71 -1.37 -0.83
C ALA A 63 -6.19 -1.54 -0.48
N ILE A 64 -7.09 -1.00 -1.31
CA ILE A 64 -8.54 -1.16 -1.12
C ILE A 64 -8.94 -2.64 -1.24
N GLY A 65 -8.38 -3.36 -2.21
CA GLY A 65 -8.63 -4.80 -2.36
C GLY A 65 -8.23 -5.60 -1.13
N ALA A 66 -7.09 -5.30 -0.53
CA ALA A 66 -6.64 -5.92 0.73
C ALA A 66 -7.60 -5.59 1.90
N ALA A 67 -8.05 -4.33 2.01
CA ALA A 67 -9.02 -3.91 3.02
C ALA A 67 -10.37 -4.64 2.85
N MET A 68 -10.86 -4.75 1.62
CA MET A 68 -12.11 -5.48 1.31
C MET A 68 -12.02 -6.97 1.68
N ALA A 69 -10.89 -7.63 1.39
CA ALA A 69 -10.66 -9.01 1.77
C ALA A 69 -10.66 -9.21 3.29
N CYS A 70 -10.02 -8.30 4.02
CA CYS A 70 -10.02 -8.32 5.49
C CYS A 70 -11.43 -8.09 6.06
N TYR A 71 -12.17 -7.14 5.51
CA TYR A 71 -13.54 -6.83 5.90
C TYR A 71 -14.48 -8.03 5.68
N ASP A 72 -14.47 -8.62 4.49
CA ASP A 72 -15.31 -9.77 4.17
C ASP A 72 -15.03 -10.95 5.08
N CYS A 73 -13.76 -11.24 5.34
CA CYS A 73 -13.34 -12.29 6.26
C CYS A 73 -13.86 -12.01 7.69
N ALA A 74 -13.69 -10.79 8.19
CA ALA A 74 -14.14 -10.41 9.54
C ALA A 74 -15.67 -10.45 9.68
N LEU A 75 -16.41 -10.00 8.66
CA LEU A 75 -17.87 -10.00 8.65
C LEU A 75 -18.41 -11.44 8.69
N ARG A 76 -17.92 -12.32 7.82
CA ARG A 76 -18.35 -13.74 7.80
C ARG A 76 -18.00 -14.44 9.11
N TYR A 77 -16.82 -14.20 9.66
CA TYR A 77 -16.43 -14.75 10.95
C TYR A 77 -17.35 -14.27 12.06
N ALA A 78 -17.64 -12.96 12.12
CA ALA A 78 -18.50 -12.39 13.14
C ALA A 78 -19.95 -12.91 13.09
N GLN A 79 -20.46 -13.19 11.88
CA GLN A 79 -21.78 -13.78 11.68
C GLN A 79 -21.87 -15.24 12.10
N GLY A 80 -20.77 -16.01 11.94
CA GLY A 80 -20.74 -17.43 12.27
C GLY A 80 -20.28 -17.74 13.70
N ARG A 81 -19.42 -16.88 14.29
CA ARG A 81 -18.85 -17.13 15.62
C ARG A 81 -19.86 -16.81 16.71
N VAL A 82 -20.25 -17.83 17.47
CA VAL A 82 -21.16 -17.67 18.62
C VAL A 82 -20.33 -17.52 19.91
N MET A 83 -20.64 -16.48 20.67
CA MET A 83 -20.15 -16.25 22.04
C MET A 83 -21.29 -15.68 22.87
N PHE A 84 -21.39 -16.10 24.15
CA PHE A 84 -22.48 -15.69 25.04
C PHE A 84 -23.87 -15.89 24.41
N SER A 85 -24.06 -17.06 23.77
CA SER A 85 -25.33 -17.53 23.19
C SER A 85 -25.84 -16.83 21.95
N ARG A 86 -25.03 -15.98 21.30
CA ARG A 86 -25.37 -15.32 20.03
C ARG A 86 -24.15 -15.05 19.15
N PRO A 87 -24.33 -14.84 17.82
CA PRO A 87 -23.26 -14.41 16.95
C PRO A 87 -22.60 -13.12 17.44
N ILE A 88 -21.26 -13.04 17.35
CA ILE A 88 -20.54 -11.86 17.83
C ILE A 88 -20.86 -10.61 16.99
N ALA A 89 -21.34 -10.75 15.75
CA ALA A 89 -21.89 -9.67 14.94
C ALA A 89 -23.04 -8.90 15.61
N GLY A 90 -23.70 -9.49 16.60
CA GLY A 90 -24.77 -8.85 17.35
C GLY A 90 -24.29 -7.92 18.47
N TYR A 91 -22.97 -7.81 18.73
CA TYR A 91 -22.44 -6.96 19.77
C TYR A 91 -22.02 -5.58 19.24
N GLN A 92 -22.37 -4.53 19.99
CA GLN A 92 -22.17 -3.14 19.58
C GLN A 92 -20.72 -2.82 19.21
N LEU A 93 -19.72 -3.29 19.97
CA LEU A 93 -18.31 -3.02 19.69
C LEU A 93 -17.80 -3.73 18.42
N VAL A 94 -18.38 -4.88 18.07
CA VAL A 94 -18.07 -5.56 16.79
C VAL A 94 -18.74 -4.82 15.64
N GLN A 95 -20.01 -4.42 15.80
CA GLN A 95 -20.72 -3.63 14.79
C GLN A 95 -20.04 -2.29 14.52
N ALA A 96 -19.59 -1.60 15.56
CA ALA A 96 -18.86 -0.33 15.42
C ALA A 96 -17.60 -0.50 14.54
N LYS A 97 -16.79 -1.54 14.79
CA LYS A 97 -15.61 -1.85 13.98
C LYS A 97 -15.98 -2.15 12.53
N LEU A 98 -17.00 -2.98 12.29
CA LEU A 98 -17.45 -3.32 10.93
C LEU A 98 -17.94 -2.08 10.17
N VAL A 99 -18.68 -1.19 10.83
CA VAL A 99 -19.15 0.07 10.23
C VAL A 99 -17.98 1.01 9.91
N GLU A 100 -17.00 1.14 10.81
CA GLU A 100 -15.79 1.92 10.56
C GLU A 100 -15.02 1.39 9.34
N MET A 101 -14.78 0.07 9.28
CA MET A 101 -14.11 -0.57 8.15
C MET A 101 -14.84 -0.30 6.83
N LEU A 102 -16.15 -0.48 6.78
CA LEU A 102 -16.97 -0.24 5.60
C LEU A 102 -16.91 1.23 5.15
N ALA A 103 -17.01 2.17 6.09
CA ALA A 103 -16.93 3.60 5.80
C ALA A 103 -15.58 3.99 5.20
N GLU A 104 -14.47 3.50 5.76
CA GLU A 104 -13.12 3.79 5.25
C GLU A 104 -12.87 3.16 3.88
N ILE A 105 -13.35 1.94 3.63
CA ILE A 105 -13.29 1.28 2.31
C ILE A 105 -14.06 2.12 1.28
N THR A 106 -15.29 2.53 1.60
CA THR A 106 -16.14 3.32 0.69
C THR A 106 -15.49 4.65 0.34
N LYS A 107 -14.96 5.38 1.33
CA LYS A 107 -14.23 6.65 1.10
C LYS A 107 -13.00 6.43 0.24
N SER A 108 -12.24 5.38 0.49
CA SER A 108 -11.05 5.03 -0.29
C SER A 108 -11.38 4.70 -1.74
N GLN A 109 -12.48 3.96 -1.99
CA GLN A 109 -12.98 3.68 -3.35
C GLN A 109 -13.36 4.95 -4.10
N LEU A 110 -14.09 5.87 -3.46
CA LEU A 110 -14.48 7.14 -4.07
C LEU A 110 -13.27 8.02 -4.37
N LEU A 111 -12.27 8.05 -3.48
CA LEU A 111 -11.03 8.78 -3.69
C LEU A 111 -10.25 8.21 -4.89
N ALA A 112 -10.09 6.88 -4.96
CA ALA A 112 -9.40 6.22 -6.07
C ALA A 112 -10.14 6.40 -7.40
N LEU A 113 -11.48 6.30 -7.41
CA LEU A 113 -12.30 6.57 -8.59
C LEU A 113 -12.15 8.03 -9.07
N ARG A 114 -12.18 9.00 -8.15
CA ARG A 114 -11.96 10.40 -8.49
C ARG A 114 -10.57 10.62 -9.08
N LEU A 115 -9.56 10.00 -8.49
CA LEU A 115 -8.18 10.06 -8.99
C LEU A 115 -8.07 9.47 -10.40
N GLY A 116 -8.70 8.31 -10.66
CA GLY A 116 -8.75 7.68 -11.98
C GLY A 116 -9.35 8.60 -13.04
N ARG A 117 -10.50 9.20 -12.75
CA ARG A 117 -11.15 10.16 -13.65
C ARG A 117 -10.27 11.39 -13.96
N LEU A 118 -9.51 11.87 -12.97
CA LEU A 118 -8.55 12.96 -13.19
C LEU A 118 -7.38 12.52 -14.07
N LYS A 119 -6.91 11.27 -13.90
CA LYS A 119 -5.84 10.68 -14.70
C LYS A 119 -6.28 10.51 -16.16
N ASP A 120 -7.46 9.98 -16.41
CA ASP A 120 -8.03 9.81 -17.75
C ASP A 120 -8.22 11.17 -18.46
N ALA A 121 -8.55 12.19 -17.71
CA ALA A 121 -8.68 13.56 -18.22
C ALA A 121 -7.33 14.30 -18.37
N GLY A 122 -6.19 13.66 -18.07
CA GLY A 122 -4.87 14.30 -18.11
C GLY A 122 -4.67 15.42 -17.08
N ARG A 123 -5.45 15.45 -16.01
CA ARG A 123 -5.51 16.52 -15.00
C ARG A 123 -5.02 16.12 -13.62
N VAL A 124 -4.52 14.90 -13.47
CA VAL A 124 -3.99 14.40 -12.20
C VAL A 124 -2.65 15.08 -11.87
N ARG A 125 -2.48 15.48 -10.62
CA ARG A 125 -1.21 16.01 -10.10
C ARG A 125 -0.53 14.97 -9.20
N PRO A 126 0.82 14.96 -9.13
CA PRO A 126 1.57 14.01 -8.28
C PRO A 126 1.14 14.04 -6.81
N GLU A 127 0.80 15.21 -6.26
CA GLU A 127 0.37 15.40 -4.87
C GLU A 127 -0.98 14.72 -4.59
N GLN A 128 -1.87 14.71 -5.59
CA GLN A 128 -3.15 13.98 -5.50
C GLN A 128 -2.93 12.47 -5.50
N ILE A 129 -1.96 11.96 -6.26
CA ILE A 129 -1.55 10.54 -6.23
C ILE A 129 -0.95 10.21 -4.87
N SER A 130 -0.08 11.08 -4.34
CA SER A 130 0.48 10.95 -2.99
C SER A 130 -0.60 10.88 -1.91
N LEU A 131 -1.61 11.76 -1.99
CA LEU A 131 -2.74 11.79 -1.06
C LEU A 131 -3.51 10.47 -1.10
N ALA A 132 -3.83 9.96 -2.29
CA ALA A 132 -4.59 8.72 -2.43
C ALA A 132 -3.78 7.50 -1.94
N LYS A 133 -2.49 7.41 -2.28
CA LYS A 133 -1.62 6.31 -1.78
C LYS A 133 -1.54 6.35 -0.27
N MET A 134 -1.20 7.48 0.31
CA MET A 134 -1.09 7.66 1.76
C MET A 134 -2.39 7.26 2.48
N ASN A 135 -3.52 7.87 2.09
CA ASN A 135 -4.80 7.63 2.75
C ASN A 135 -5.24 6.17 2.62
N ASN A 136 -5.27 5.64 1.39
CA ASN A 136 -5.85 4.32 1.15
C ASN A 136 -5.02 3.20 1.77
N VAL A 137 -3.69 3.32 1.80
CA VAL A 137 -2.83 2.32 2.43
C VAL A 137 -2.94 2.38 3.96
N SER A 138 -2.90 3.58 4.55
CA SER A 138 -3.05 3.76 6.00
C SER A 138 -4.41 3.23 6.48
N LYS A 139 -5.49 3.53 5.75
CA LYS A 139 -6.84 3.04 6.08
C LYS A 139 -7.02 1.54 5.85
N ALA A 140 -6.38 0.98 4.84
CA ALA A 140 -6.35 -0.47 4.64
C ALA A 140 -5.65 -1.20 5.78
N LEU A 141 -4.53 -0.66 6.26
CA LEU A 141 -3.80 -1.21 7.41
C LEU A 141 -4.63 -1.14 8.70
N GLN A 142 -5.30 -0.01 8.96
CA GLN A 142 -6.24 0.11 10.08
C GLN A 142 -7.39 -0.91 9.97
N THR A 143 -7.98 -1.07 8.78
CA THR A 143 -9.01 -2.07 8.51
C THR A 143 -8.52 -3.49 8.79
N ALA A 144 -7.32 -3.85 8.35
CA ALA A 144 -6.73 -5.15 8.62
C ALA A 144 -6.52 -5.40 10.13
N ARG A 145 -6.11 -4.38 10.88
CA ARG A 145 -5.97 -4.46 12.36
C ARG A 145 -7.30 -4.65 13.06
N LEU A 146 -8.36 -3.95 12.64
CA LEU A 146 -9.72 -4.13 13.18
C LEU A 146 -10.26 -5.52 12.84
N ALA A 147 -10.02 -6.02 11.63
CA ALA A 147 -10.38 -7.38 11.24
C ALA A 147 -9.69 -8.43 12.11
N ARG A 148 -8.37 -8.30 12.31
CA ARG A 148 -7.60 -9.17 13.18
C ARG A 148 -8.18 -9.18 14.62
N ASP A 149 -8.56 -8.02 15.12
CA ASP A 149 -9.11 -7.87 16.45
C ASP A 149 -10.49 -8.54 16.58
N ILE A 150 -11.37 -8.41 15.57
CA ILE A 150 -12.68 -9.10 15.55
C ILE A 150 -12.53 -10.62 15.63
N LEU A 151 -11.51 -11.20 14.98
CA LEU A 151 -11.24 -12.63 15.00
C LEU A 151 -10.59 -13.11 16.33
N GLY A 152 -10.13 -12.20 17.17
CA GLY A 152 -9.43 -12.54 18.43
C GLY A 152 -8.20 -13.41 18.16
N GLY A 153 -8.07 -14.53 18.88
CA GLY A 153 -6.95 -15.48 18.71
C GLY A 153 -6.86 -16.08 17.30
N ASN A 154 -8.00 -16.31 16.64
CA ASN A 154 -8.03 -16.80 15.26
C ASN A 154 -7.47 -15.77 14.27
N GLY A 155 -7.47 -14.49 14.62
CA GLY A 155 -6.94 -13.42 13.77
C GLY A 155 -5.42 -13.46 13.56
N ILE A 156 -4.67 -14.29 14.28
CA ILE A 156 -3.22 -14.48 14.11
C ILE A 156 -2.86 -15.82 13.45
N MET A 157 -3.86 -16.64 13.12
CA MET A 157 -3.66 -17.94 12.48
C MET A 157 -3.56 -17.78 10.95
N ASP A 158 -2.74 -18.62 10.32
CA ASP A 158 -2.57 -18.61 8.84
C ASP A 158 -3.78 -19.16 8.07
N GLU A 159 -4.69 -19.83 8.77
CA GLU A 159 -6.01 -20.24 8.31
C GLU A 159 -6.85 -19.07 7.79
N TYR A 160 -6.60 -17.85 8.34
CA TYR A 160 -7.26 -16.61 7.92
C TYR A 160 -6.26 -15.66 7.23
N PRO A 161 -6.64 -15.00 6.12
CA PRO A 161 -5.72 -14.19 5.34
C PRO A 161 -5.31 -12.86 6.01
N ILE A 162 -5.90 -12.51 7.15
CA ILE A 162 -5.82 -11.17 7.75
C ILE A 162 -4.39 -10.80 8.14
N MET A 163 -3.67 -11.67 8.87
CA MET A 163 -2.28 -11.40 9.25
C MET A 163 -1.37 -11.25 8.04
N ARG A 164 -1.58 -12.05 6.99
CA ARG A 164 -0.84 -11.90 5.74
C ARG A 164 -1.07 -10.54 5.09
N HIS A 165 -2.33 -10.09 5.01
CA HIS A 165 -2.65 -8.75 4.49
C HIS A 165 -2.08 -7.65 5.38
N MET A 166 -2.19 -7.79 6.70
CA MET A 166 -1.65 -6.82 7.65
C MET A 166 -0.12 -6.68 7.50
N MET A 167 0.62 -7.78 7.49
CA MET A 167 2.07 -7.77 7.29
C MET A 167 2.45 -7.17 5.92
N ASN A 168 1.73 -7.54 4.85
CA ASN A 168 1.97 -7.00 3.52
C ASN A 168 1.70 -5.49 3.45
N LEU A 169 0.64 -5.02 4.10
CA LEU A 169 0.30 -3.60 4.13
C LEU A 169 1.33 -2.75 4.90
N GLU A 170 2.06 -3.31 5.87
CA GLU A 170 3.20 -2.60 6.49
C GLU A 170 4.29 -2.28 5.45
N THR A 171 4.61 -3.21 4.56
CA THR A 171 5.52 -2.92 3.44
C THR A 171 4.92 -1.91 2.47
N VAL A 172 3.64 -2.08 2.10
CA VAL A 172 2.94 -1.15 1.19
C VAL A 172 2.89 0.26 1.77
N ASN A 173 2.80 0.41 3.10
CA ASN A 173 2.87 1.70 3.78
C ASN A 173 4.29 2.32 3.74
N THR A 174 5.31 1.47 3.56
CA THR A 174 6.72 1.88 3.61
C THR A 174 7.30 2.18 2.23
N TYR A 175 7.05 1.31 1.24
CA TYR A 175 7.65 1.44 -0.09
C TYR A 175 6.93 2.48 -0.96
N GLU A 176 7.53 2.84 -2.11
CA GLU A 176 7.02 3.86 -3.05
C GLU A 176 6.81 5.24 -2.37
N GLY A 177 7.60 5.53 -1.38
CA GLY A 177 7.44 6.64 -0.45
C GLY A 177 6.66 6.23 0.80
N THR A 178 7.25 6.47 1.97
CA THR A 178 6.59 6.23 3.25
C THR A 178 5.38 7.17 3.41
N GLU A 179 4.50 6.85 4.34
CA GLU A 179 3.37 7.72 4.70
C GLU A 179 3.87 9.14 5.03
N ASP A 180 5.00 9.28 5.74
CA ASP A 180 5.57 10.57 6.11
C ASP A 180 6.12 11.34 4.90
N VAL A 181 6.80 10.67 3.97
CA VAL A 181 7.24 11.30 2.72
C VAL A 181 6.05 11.88 1.94
N HIS A 182 4.94 11.15 1.89
CA HIS A 182 3.73 11.67 1.24
C HIS A 182 3.14 12.87 1.98
N ARG A 183 3.16 12.87 3.31
CA ARG A 183 2.75 14.04 4.12
C ARG A 183 3.58 15.27 3.79
N LEU A 184 4.90 15.11 3.67
CA LEU A 184 5.78 16.21 3.31
C LEU A 184 5.54 16.74 1.89
N ILE A 185 5.32 15.85 0.91
CA ILE A 185 4.96 16.23 -0.47
C ILE A 185 3.65 17.06 -0.48
N ILE A 186 2.63 16.57 0.21
CA ILE A 186 1.33 17.23 0.29
C ILE A 186 1.46 18.54 1.09
N GLY A 187 2.19 18.51 2.19
CA GLY A 187 2.43 19.68 3.03
C GLY A 187 3.07 20.83 2.25
N LYS A 188 4.07 20.53 1.41
CA LYS A 188 4.66 21.51 0.50
C LYS A 188 3.64 22.09 -0.49
N ASP A 189 2.80 21.26 -1.09
CA ASP A 189 1.78 21.71 -2.06
C ASP A 189 0.76 22.67 -1.42
N ILE A 190 0.29 22.37 -0.21
CA ILE A 190 -0.75 23.18 0.45
C ILE A 190 -0.21 24.42 1.18
N THR A 191 1.05 24.41 1.61
CA THR A 191 1.63 25.51 2.37
C THR A 191 2.56 26.41 1.56
N GLY A 192 3.12 25.88 0.47
CA GLY A 192 4.17 26.53 -0.31
C GLY A 192 5.57 26.43 0.31
N PHE A 193 5.73 25.82 1.50
CA PHE A 193 7.03 25.66 2.17
C PHE A 193 7.59 24.25 2.00
N ASP A 194 8.87 24.16 1.67
CA ASP A 194 9.57 22.88 1.54
C ASP A 194 10.02 22.40 2.94
N ALA A 195 9.61 21.20 3.32
CA ALA A 195 10.04 20.61 4.58
C ALA A 195 11.43 19.93 4.51
N PHE A 196 11.99 19.76 3.29
CA PHE A 196 13.31 19.16 3.07
C PHE A 196 14.40 20.21 2.83
N GLY A 197 14.03 21.47 2.62
CA GLY A 197 14.95 22.57 2.32
C GLY A 197 15.16 23.49 3.50
N SER A 198 16.40 23.87 3.71
CA SER A 198 16.78 25.07 4.45
C SER A 198 16.77 26.26 3.51
#